data_1bfc9c3ea5625a891c9459273593ad1e
#
_entry.id   1bfc9c3ea5625a891c9459273593ad1e
#
_cell.length_a   1.000
_cell.length_b   1.000
_cell.length_c   1.000
_cell.angle_alpha   90.00
_cell.angle_beta   90.00
_cell.angle_gamma   90.00
#
_symmetry.space_group_name_H-M   'P 1'
#
loop_
_entity.id
_entity.type
_entity.pdbx_description
1 polymer ?
#
loop_
_entity_poly.entity_id
_entity_poly.type
_entity_poly.pdbx_seq_one_letter_code
_entity_poly.pdbx_strand_id
1 'polypeptide(L)'
;SSLPEDADILDQYIIGDDFDQSTVTILKRERDAKPIYHLMPPEYGLEENMQDLLNLARNVLIEHQPKAEEFTDPEKARQVFFNVSRDLLRELAESKQIKLDYEDLNMLAKILVRHTIGFGLIEVLLQDKNLQDIVLNSPISSNYVFLRHGEYEECITNIIPSREDADSWAAKFRMISGRPLDEANPILDTDLQLGKVSARIAVIQQPLSPDGLAYAIRRHRENPWTLNLFIKNKMITSYTAGLFSFLIDGARTMLIAGTRSSGKTSLLGSLLLEIMPKYRI
;
A
#
# COMPACT_ATOMS: atom_id res chain seq x y z
N SER A 1 -13.30 -11.99 9.78
CA SER A 1 -14.28 -12.74 8.99
C SER A 1 -13.72 -14.10 8.63
N SER A 2 -14.50 -15.17 8.89
CA SER A 2 -14.12 -16.54 8.55
C SER A 2 -13.89 -16.69 7.04
N LEU A 3 -12.96 -17.57 6.65
CA LEU A 3 -12.79 -17.93 5.25
C LEU A 3 -14.09 -18.56 4.71
N PRO A 4 -14.46 -18.29 3.45
CA PRO A 4 -15.61 -18.93 2.82
C PRO A 4 -15.40 -20.45 2.72
N GLU A 5 -16.37 -21.23 3.17
CA GLU A 5 -16.31 -22.70 3.18
C GLU A 5 -16.29 -23.31 1.76
N ASP A 6 -16.77 -22.56 0.75
CA ASP A 6 -16.91 -22.99 -0.65
C ASP A 6 -15.75 -22.53 -1.55
N ALA A 7 -14.61 -22.18 -0.98
CA ALA A 7 -13.47 -21.66 -1.72
C ALA A 7 -12.22 -22.54 -1.55
N ASP A 8 -11.53 -22.81 -2.65
CA ASP A 8 -10.23 -23.46 -2.66
C ASP A 8 -9.13 -22.46 -2.32
N ILE A 9 -8.22 -22.85 -1.45
CA ILE A 9 -7.04 -22.05 -1.13
C ILE A 9 -5.99 -22.28 -2.22
N LEU A 10 -5.64 -21.22 -2.94
CA LEU A 10 -4.59 -21.25 -3.94
C LEU A 10 -3.22 -20.97 -3.31
N ASP A 11 -3.16 -20.04 -2.36
CA ASP A 11 -1.91 -19.65 -1.70
C ASP A 11 -2.21 -19.02 -0.33
N GLN A 12 -1.23 -19.04 0.57
CA GLN A 12 -1.29 -18.39 1.86
C GLN A 12 0.10 -17.93 2.29
N TYR A 13 0.23 -16.66 2.65
CA TYR A 13 1.49 -16.08 3.09
C TYR A 13 1.28 -14.94 4.08
N ILE A 14 2.37 -14.50 4.70
CA ILE A 14 2.37 -13.44 5.71
C ILE A 14 3.03 -12.20 5.12
N ILE A 15 2.46 -11.03 5.40
CA ILE A 15 3.01 -9.71 5.07
C ILE A 15 3.14 -8.89 6.35
N GLY A 16 4.00 -7.88 6.32
CA GLY A 16 4.26 -7.02 7.50
C GLY A 16 5.54 -7.38 8.22
N ASP A 17 5.78 -6.71 9.34
CA ASP A 17 6.94 -6.91 10.21
C ASP A 17 6.56 -7.64 11.51
N ASP A 18 7.54 -7.87 12.40
CA ASP A 18 7.42 -8.71 13.60
C ASP A 18 6.22 -8.39 14.52
N PHE A 19 5.73 -7.14 14.54
CA PHE A 19 4.61 -6.73 15.41
C PHE A 19 3.32 -6.42 14.65
N ASP A 20 3.32 -6.48 13.32
CA ASP A 20 2.20 -6.08 12.47
C ASP A 20 1.99 -7.07 11.32
N GLN A 21 2.09 -8.35 11.63
CA GLN A 21 1.92 -9.41 10.65
C GLN A 21 0.46 -9.56 10.27
N SER A 22 0.20 -9.55 8.98
CA SER A 22 -1.11 -9.81 8.41
C SER A 22 -1.05 -11.08 7.56
N THR A 23 -2.07 -11.92 7.66
CA THR A 23 -2.18 -13.12 6.83
C THR A 23 -2.94 -12.79 5.56
N VAL A 24 -2.38 -13.15 4.42
CA VAL A 24 -3.01 -13.10 3.12
C VAL A 24 -3.34 -14.52 2.68
N THR A 25 -4.58 -14.75 2.28
CA THR A 25 -5.02 -16.02 1.69
C THR A 25 -5.65 -15.75 0.33
N ILE A 26 -5.10 -16.35 -0.71
CA ILE A 26 -5.67 -16.28 -2.06
C ILE A 26 -6.64 -17.43 -2.24
N LEU A 27 -7.89 -17.09 -2.51
CA LEU A 27 -8.99 -18.04 -2.60
C LEU A 27 -9.60 -18.03 -4.01
N LYS A 28 -10.08 -19.18 -4.45
CA LYS A 28 -10.84 -19.30 -5.70
C LYS A 28 -12.14 -20.03 -5.43
N ARG A 29 -13.24 -19.45 -5.88
CA ARG A 29 -14.54 -20.14 -5.96
C ARG A 29 -14.84 -20.46 -7.41
N GLU A 30 -15.46 -21.60 -7.67
CA GLU A 30 -15.84 -21.99 -9.03
C GLU A 30 -16.73 -20.97 -9.73
N ARG A 31 -17.62 -20.32 -8.96
CA ARG A 31 -18.58 -19.33 -9.48
C ARG A 31 -18.00 -17.94 -9.71
N ASP A 32 -16.82 -17.64 -9.18
CA ASP A 32 -16.24 -16.29 -9.23
C ASP A 32 -15.25 -16.19 -10.39
N ALA A 33 -15.39 -15.12 -11.19
CA ALA A 33 -14.50 -14.86 -12.31
C ALA A 33 -13.08 -14.53 -11.84
N LYS A 34 -12.94 -13.89 -10.66
CA LYS A 34 -11.67 -13.41 -10.11
C LYS A 34 -11.36 -14.11 -8.80
N PRO A 35 -10.07 -14.35 -8.48
CA PRO A 35 -9.65 -14.79 -7.16
C PRO A 35 -10.00 -13.77 -6.09
N ILE A 36 -10.14 -14.26 -4.86
CA ILE A 36 -10.35 -13.41 -3.68
C ILE A 36 -9.00 -13.29 -2.95
N TYR A 37 -8.55 -12.07 -2.78
CA TYR A 37 -7.43 -11.73 -1.90
C TYR A 37 -8.00 -11.45 -0.51
N HIS A 38 -7.97 -12.45 0.35
CA HIS A 38 -8.48 -12.34 1.69
C HIS A 38 -7.38 -11.87 2.64
N LEU A 39 -7.49 -10.63 3.11
CA LEU A 39 -6.59 -10.04 4.09
C LEU A 39 -7.15 -10.22 5.50
N MET A 40 -6.32 -10.72 6.40
CA MET A 40 -6.58 -10.82 7.83
C MET A 40 -5.49 -10.05 8.58
N PRO A 41 -5.67 -8.74 8.78
CA PRO A 41 -4.75 -7.93 9.58
C PRO A 41 -4.94 -8.22 11.07
N PRO A 42 -3.96 -7.91 11.94
CA PRO A 42 -4.02 -8.25 13.36
C PRO A 42 -5.24 -7.64 14.07
N GLU A 43 -5.70 -6.46 13.66
CA GLU A 43 -6.89 -5.81 14.25
C GLU A 43 -8.19 -6.59 14.09
N TYR A 44 -8.28 -7.52 13.13
CA TYR A 44 -9.49 -8.35 12.95
C TYR A 44 -9.55 -9.56 13.89
N GLY A 45 -8.42 -9.90 14.50
CA GLY A 45 -8.30 -11.00 15.47
C GLY A 45 -8.21 -10.56 16.94
N LEU A 46 -8.31 -9.25 17.23
CA LEU A 46 -8.19 -8.73 18.58
C LEU A 46 -9.36 -9.19 19.48
N GLU A 47 -9.04 -9.48 20.72
CA GLU A 47 -10.03 -9.70 21.79
C GLU A 47 -10.83 -8.42 22.06
N GLU A 48 -12.06 -8.55 22.55
CA GLU A 48 -12.98 -7.44 22.79
C GLU A 48 -12.38 -6.36 23.69
N ASN A 49 -11.68 -6.75 24.75
CA ASN A 49 -10.98 -5.85 25.67
C ASN A 49 -9.87 -5.03 24.97
N MET A 50 -9.15 -5.62 24.02
CA MET A 50 -8.13 -4.96 23.24
C MET A 50 -8.74 -4.00 22.19
N GLN A 51 -9.87 -4.40 21.60
CA GLN A 51 -10.63 -3.53 20.67
C GLN A 51 -11.15 -2.29 21.39
N ASP A 52 -11.72 -2.47 22.58
CA ASP A 52 -12.21 -1.38 23.41
C ASP A 52 -11.09 -0.42 23.82
N LEU A 53 -9.94 -0.98 24.19
CA LEU A 53 -8.75 -0.21 24.54
C LEU A 53 -8.25 0.61 23.35
N LEU A 54 -8.20 0.00 22.17
CA LEU A 54 -7.80 0.66 20.93
C LEU A 54 -8.73 1.81 20.56
N ASN A 55 -10.05 1.59 20.67
CA ASN A 55 -11.07 2.62 20.41
C ASN A 55 -10.95 3.77 21.39
N LEU A 56 -10.74 3.49 22.68
CA LEU A 56 -10.57 4.52 23.70
C LEU A 56 -9.30 5.35 23.43
N ALA A 57 -8.18 4.70 23.15
CA ALA A 57 -6.92 5.37 22.83
C ALA A 57 -7.05 6.24 21.56
N ARG A 58 -7.75 5.73 20.53
CA ARG A 58 -8.04 6.49 19.29
C ARG A 58 -8.81 7.77 19.58
N ASN A 59 -9.84 7.72 20.40
CA ASN A 59 -10.64 8.90 20.77
C ASN A 59 -9.79 9.95 21.49
N VAL A 60 -8.95 9.53 22.44
CA VAL A 60 -8.03 10.42 23.16
C VAL A 60 -7.04 11.09 22.20
N LEU A 61 -6.47 10.32 21.26
CA LEU A 61 -5.52 10.88 20.28
C LEU A 61 -6.18 11.85 19.31
N ILE A 62 -7.43 11.62 18.89
CA ILE A 62 -8.15 12.54 18.01
C ILE A 62 -8.37 13.90 18.68
N GLU A 63 -8.64 13.93 19.98
CA GLU A 63 -8.80 15.17 20.74
C GLU A 63 -7.48 15.93 20.98
N HIS A 64 -6.35 15.22 20.97
CA HIS A 64 -5.04 15.77 21.31
C HIS A 64 -4.05 15.67 20.15
N GLN A 65 -4.51 15.60 18.90
CA GLN A 65 -3.62 15.52 17.74
C GLN A 65 -2.65 16.72 17.74
N PRO A 66 -1.33 16.47 17.80
CA PRO A 66 -0.33 17.50 17.50
C PRO A 66 -0.60 17.98 16.06
N LYS A 67 -0.53 19.29 15.86
CA LYS A 67 -0.73 19.86 14.52
C LYS A 67 0.32 19.28 13.58
N ALA A 68 -0.14 18.72 12.46
CA ALA A 68 0.73 18.09 11.46
C ALA A 68 1.84 19.03 10.94
N GLU A 69 1.66 20.33 11.11
CA GLU A 69 2.63 21.39 10.78
C GLU A 69 3.92 21.35 11.66
N GLU A 70 3.88 20.66 12.80
CA GLU A 70 5.04 20.57 13.73
C GLU A 70 6.07 19.52 13.29
N PHE A 71 5.75 18.70 12.29
CA PHE A 71 6.62 17.60 11.85
C PHE A 71 7.07 17.81 10.40
N THR A 72 8.25 18.37 10.24
CA THR A 72 8.91 18.50 8.91
C THR A 72 9.33 17.16 8.31
N ASP A 73 9.42 16.11 9.14
CA ASP A 73 9.86 14.78 8.74
C ASP A 73 8.78 13.73 9.08
N PRO A 74 8.10 13.15 8.07
CA PRO A 74 7.03 12.18 8.30
C PRO A 74 7.45 10.92 9.07
N GLU A 75 8.69 10.47 8.92
CA GLU A 75 9.17 9.28 9.64
C GLU A 75 9.39 9.58 11.12
N LYS A 76 9.95 10.75 11.44
CA LYS A 76 10.07 11.19 12.83
C LYS A 76 8.71 11.40 13.48
N ALA A 77 7.76 11.98 12.76
CA ALA A 77 6.39 12.12 13.23
C ALA A 77 5.79 10.75 13.59
N ARG A 78 5.92 9.77 12.72
CA ARG A 78 5.42 8.39 12.97
C ARG A 78 6.08 7.78 14.21
N GLN A 79 7.39 7.96 14.40
CA GLN A 79 8.09 7.44 15.58
C GLN A 79 7.62 8.11 16.87
N VAL A 80 7.41 9.42 16.86
CA VAL A 80 6.87 10.16 18.03
C VAL A 80 5.46 9.69 18.35
N PHE A 81 4.59 9.58 17.33
CA PHE A 81 3.22 9.07 17.51
C PHE A 81 3.19 7.64 18.02
N PHE A 82 4.10 6.78 17.54
CA PHE A 82 4.22 5.42 18.04
C PHE A 82 4.54 5.39 19.54
N ASN A 83 5.50 6.19 19.99
CA ASN A 83 5.87 6.26 21.41
C ASN A 83 4.71 6.80 22.26
N VAL A 84 4.07 7.87 21.81
CA VAL A 84 2.90 8.46 22.49
C VAL A 84 1.75 7.45 22.56
N SER A 85 1.45 6.77 21.45
CA SER A 85 0.40 5.76 21.39
C SER A 85 0.67 4.59 22.32
N ARG A 86 1.93 4.12 22.37
CA ARG A 86 2.34 3.03 23.26
C ARG A 86 2.21 3.41 24.73
N ASP A 87 2.66 4.62 25.10
CA ASP A 87 2.58 5.08 26.48
C ASP A 87 1.12 5.30 26.91
N LEU A 88 0.28 5.88 26.05
CA LEU A 88 -1.15 6.02 26.27
C LEU A 88 -1.85 4.66 26.45
N LEU A 89 -1.56 3.70 25.57
CA LEU A 89 -2.15 2.35 25.65
C LEU A 89 -1.74 1.67 26.97
N ARG A 90 -0.51 1.84 27.44
CA ARG A 90 -0.05 1.33 28.72
C ARG A 90 -0.84 1.91 29.89
N GLU A 91 -0.98 3.23 29.94
CA GLU A 91 -1.74 3.92 31.00
C GLU A 91 -3.21 3.50 31.03
N LEU A 92 -3.84 3.42 29.84
CA LEU A 92 -5.22 2.97 29.72
C LEU A 92 -5.39 1.50 30.10
N ALA A 93 -4.48 0.62 29.72
CA ALA A 93 -4.50 -0.79 30.10
C ALA A 93 -4.37 -0.97 31.62
N GLU A 94 -3.46 -0.24 32.26
CA GLU A 94 -3.31 -0.24 33.72
C GLU A 94 -4.60 0.25 34.40
N SER A 95 -5.20 1.34 33.93
CA SER A 95 -6.45 1.87 34.49
C SER A 95 -7.64 0.91 34.37
N LYS A 96 -7.67 0.09 33.31
CA LYS A 96 -8.71 -0.91 33.02
C LYS A 96 -8.35 -2.29 33.57
N GLN A 97 -7.17 -2.47 34.20
CA GLN A 97 -6.65 -3.75 34.68
C GLN A 97 -6.53 -4.81 33.58
N ILE A 98 -6.27 -4.38 32.34
CA ILE A 98 -5.99 -5.25 31.20
C ILE A 98 -4.50 -5.56 31.19
N LYS A 99 -4.15 -6.83 31.14
CA LYS A 99 -2.75 -7.25 31.01
C LYS A 99 -2.38 -7.29 29.53
N LEU A 100 -1.42 -6.48 29.14
CA LEU A 100 -0.80 -6.50 27.83
C LEU A 100 0.65 -6.94 27.98
N ASP A 101 1.10 -7.83 27.13
CA ASP A 101 2.51 -8.12 27.00
C ASP A 101 3.23 -7.08 26.11
N TYR A 102 4.52 -7.26 25.90
CA TYR A 102 5.30 -6.33 25.09
C TYR A 102 4.90 -6.38 23.60
N GLU A 103 4.55 -7.56 23.10
CA GLU A 103 4.16 -7.75 21.70
C GLU A 103 2.79 -7.14 21.42
N ASP A 104 1.80 -7.40 22.30
CA ASP A 104 0.46 -6.81 22.23
C ASP A 104 0.52 -5.28 22.24
N LEU A 105 1.30 -4.72 23.15
CA LEU A 105 1.42 -3.26 23.29
C LEU A 105 2.01 -2.61 22.04
N ASN A 106 3.05 -3.20 21.45
CA ASN A 106 3.65 -2.68 20.21
C ASN A 106 2.73 -2.89 19.00
N MET A 107 2.05 -4.02 18.90
CA MET A 107 1.05 -4.29 17.87
C MET A 107 -0.08 -3.26 17.91
N LEU A 108 -0.70 -3.05 19.07
CA LEU A 108 -1.77 -2.07 19.24
C LEU A 108 -1.29 -0.65 18.95
N ALA A 109 -0.08 -0.28 19.36
CA ALA A 109 0.49 1.03 19.05
C ALA A 109 0.69 1.23 17.54
N LYS A 110 1.15 0.22 16.80
CA LYS A 110 1.28 0.27 15.34
C LYS A 110 -0.08 0.40 14.65
N ILE A 111 -1.08 -0.37 15.08
CA ILE A 111 -2.45 -0.27 14.56
C ILE A 111 -2.98 1.15 14.80
N LEU A 112 -2.80 1.70 15.99
CA LEU A 112 -3.27 3.03 16.35
C LEU A 112 -2.62 4.12 15.48
N VAL A 113 -1.30 4.08 15.29
CA VAL A 113 -0.57 5.00 14.40
C VAL A 113 -1.10 4.90 12.96
N ARG A 114 -1.26 3.68 12.44
CA ARG A 114 -1.75 3.43 11.09
C ARG A 114 -3.13 4.02 10.85
N HIS A 115 -4.05 3.90 11.83
CA HIS A 115 -5.41 4.40 11.71
C HIS A 115 -5.58 5.88 12.08
N THR A 116 -4.62 6.50 12.75
CA THR A 116 -4.67 7.94 13.11
C THR A 116 -3.95 8.81 12.09
N ILE A 117 -2.62 8.71 12.02
CA ILE A 117 -1.81 9.52 11.10
C ILE A 117 -1.47 8.83 9.79
N GLY A 118 -1.64 7.52 9.73
CA GLY A 118 -1.38 6.70 8.54
C GLY A 118 -2.59 6.56 7.61
N PHE A 119 -2.50 5.59 6.69
CA PHE A 119 -3.51 5.31 5.66
C PHE A 119 -4.30 4.02 5.93
N GLY A 120 -4.35 3.57 7.19
CA GLY A 120 -5.13 2.38 7.57
C GLY A 120 -4.73 1.14 6.78
N LEU A 121 -5.72 0.37 6.32
CA LEU A 121 -5.49 -0.88 5.59
C LEU A 121 -4.79 -0.71 4.23
N ILE A 122 -4.77 0.49 3.65
CA ILE A 122 -3.96 0.76 2.44
C ILE A 122 -2.47 0.54 2.73
N GLU A 123 -1.98 0.94 3.91
CA GLU A 123 -0.59 0.69 4.28
C GLU A 123 -0.27 -0.80 4.38
N VAL A 124 -1.21 -1.60 4.93
CA VAL A 124 -1.05 -3.06 5.00
C VAL A 124 -0.95 -3.64 3.60
N LEU A 125 -1.85 -3.26 2.69
CA LEU A 125 -1.81 -3.70 1.30
C LEU A 125 -0.51 -3.28 0.60
N LEU A 126 0.00 -2.08 0.86
CA LEU A 126 1.24 -1.59 0.26
C LEU A 126 2.50 -2.33 0.75
N GLN A 127 2.44 -3.01 1.90
CA GLN A 127 3.54 -3.87 2.37
C GLN A 127 3.68 -5.14 1.53
N ASP A 128 2.61 -5.60 0.87
CA ASP A 128 2.69 -6.77 0.01
C ASP A 128 3.44 -6.47 -1.29
N LYS A 129 4.61 -7.10 -1.44
CA LYS A 129 5.48 -6.96 -2.62
C LYS A 129 4.89 -7.58 -3.89
N ASN A 130 3.92 -8.46 -3.73
CA ASN A 130 3.23 -9.12 -4.83
C ASN A 130 2.17 -8.23 -5.49
N LEU A 131 1.75 -7.15 -4.81
CA LEU A 131 0.77 -6.22 -5.36
C LEU A 131 1.41 -5.19 -6.28
N GLN A 132 0.72 -4.91 -7.38
CA GLN A 132 1.11 -3.91 -8.38
C GLN A 132 0.20 -2.68 -8.33
N ASP A 133 -1.11 -2.90 -8.41
CA ASP A 133 -2.11 -1.85 -8.39
C ASP A 133 -3.17 -2.15 -7.31
N ILE A 134 -3.65 -1.10 -6.64
CA ILE A 134 -4.76 -1.13 -5.70
C ILE A 134 -5.77 -0.10 -6.19
N VAL A 135 -7.02 -0.52 -6.37
CA VAL A 135 -8.08 0.32 -6.97
C VAL A 135 -9.28 0.36 -6.05
N LEU A 136 -9.71 1.57 -5.71
CA LEU A 136 -10.90 1.83 -4.93
C LEU A 136 -11.88 2.61 -5.80
N ASN A 137 -12.95 1.95 -6.23
CA ASN A 137 -13.96 2.56 -7.07
C ASN A 137 -15.04 3.28 -6.23
N SER A 138 -15.55 4.36 -6.78
CA SER A 138 -16.69 5.08 -6.20
C SER A 138 -18.02 4.33 -6.47
N PRO A 139 -18.97 4.31 -5.54
CA PRO A 139 -18.91 4.77 -4.14
C PRO A 139 -18.08 3.80 -3.26
N ILE A 140 -17.08 4.33 -2.55
CA ILE A 140 -16.11 3.52 -1.81
C ILE A 140 -16.77 2.63 -0.76
N SER A 141 -17.71 3.17 0.00
CA SER A 141 -18.40 2.43 1.08
C SER A 141 -19.29 1.27 0.62
N SER A 142 -19.45 1.08 -0.67
CA SER A 142 -20.27 0.00 -1.27
C SER A 142 -19.48 -0.97 -2.14
N ASN A 143 -18.22 -0.66 -2.41
CA ASN A 143 -17.39 -1.45 -3.29
C ASN A 143 -16.21 -2.06 -2.53
N TYR A 144 -15.90 -3.31 -2.85
CA TYR A 144 -14.67 -3.94 -2.41
C TYR A 144 -13.46 -3.26 -3.04
N VAL A 145 -12.32 -3.29 -2.35
CA VAL A 145 -11.04 -2.93 -2.93
C VAL A 145 -10.66 -3.98 -3.97
N PHE A 146 -10.21 -3.54 -5.14
CA PHE A 146 -9.67 -4.39 -6.20
C PHE A 146 -8.16 -4.29 -6.21
N LEU A 147 -7.50 -5.39 -6.53
CA LEU A 147 -6.05 -5.48 -6.59
C LEU A 147 -5.59 -6.07 -7.90
N ARG A 148 -4.37 -5.73 -8.29
CA ARG A 148 -3.61 -6.51 -9.26
C ARG A 148 -2.44 -7.18 -8.57
N HIS A 149 -2.53 -8.50 -8.46
CA HIS A 149 -1.48 -9.36 -7.92
C HIS A 149 -0.52 -9.80 -9.04
N GLY A 150 0.77 -9.95 -8.72
CA GLY A 150 1.79 -10.31 -9.72
C GLY A 150 1.61 -11.69 -10.34
N GLU A 151 1.04 -12.64 -9.59
CA GLU A 151 0.81 -14.03 -10.03
C GLU A 151 -0.65 -14.31 -10.38
N TYR A 152 -1.57 -13.83 -9.53
CA TYR A 152 -3.01 -14.13 -9.65
C TYR A 152 -3.80 -13.05 -10.42
N GLU A 153 -3.12 -12.09 -11.02
CA GLU A 153 -3.68 -10.99 -11.81
C GLU A 153 -4.72 -10.15 -11.02
N GLU A 154 -5.92 -9.96 -11.56
CA GLU A 154 -6.96 -9.16 -10.90
C GLU A 154 -7.66 -9.96 -9.80
N CYS A 155 -7.62 -9.45 -8.57
CA CYS A 155 -8.27 -10.02 -7.41
C CYS A 155 -9.28 -9.04 -6.80
N ILE A 156 -10.27 -9.59 -6.10
CA ILE A 156 -11.21 -8.83 -5.26
C ILE A 156 -10.83 -9.08 -3.80
N THR A 157 -10.81 -8.04 -2.97
CA THR A 157 -10.51 -8.20 -1.54
C THR A 157 -11.76 -8.48 -0.71
N ASN A 158 -11.56 -8.80 0.57
CA ASN A 158 -12.61 -8.79 1.60
C ASN A 158 -12.77 -7.42 2.28
N ILE A 159 -12.15 -6.35 1.75
CA ILE A 159 -12.12 -5.02 2.35
C ILE A 159 -13.13 -4.12 1.65
N ILE A 160 -14.01 -3.48 2.43
CA ILE A 160 -14.87 -2.37 2.02
C ILE A 160 -14.50 -1.20 2.93
N PRO A 161 -13.78 -0.16 2.44
CA PRO A 161 -13.42 0.98 3.26
C PRO A 161 -14.64 1.84 3.60
N SER A 162 -14.58 2.56 4.71
CA SER A 162 -15.60 3.54 5.07
C SER A 162 -15.43 4.83 4.25
N ARG A 163 -16.48 5.66 4.24
CA ARG A 163 -16.41 6.99 3.63
C ARG A 163 -15.46 7.89 4.42
N GLU A 164 -15.47 7.77 5.74
CA GLU A 164 -14.60 8.52 6.65
C GLU A 164 -13.12 8.20 6.38
N ASP A 165 -12.78 6.93 6.15
CA ASP A 165 -11.43 6.54 5.77
C ASP A 165 -11.03 7.21 4.46
N ALA A 166 -11.89 7.15 3.44
CA ALA A 166 -11.62 7.75 2.14
C ALA A 166 -11.39 9.26 2.24
N ASP A 167 -12.27 9.98 2.95
CA ASP A 167 -12.15 11.42 3.16
C ASP A 167 -10.86 11.79 3.92
N SER A 168 -10.49 10.98 4.93
CA SER A 168 -9.23 11.12 5.68
C SER A 168 -8.01 10.95 4.77
N TRP A 169 -8.01 9.93 3.90
CA TRP A 169 -6.91 9.71 2.95
C TRP A 169 -6.78 10.86 1.95
N ALA A 170 -7.91 11.37 1.42
CA ALA A 170 -7.91 12.52 0.52
C ALA A 170 -7.29 13.76 1.19
N ALA A 171 -7.65 14.03 2.46
CA ALA A 171 -7.06 15.11 3.23
C ALA A 171 -5.53 14.95 3.40
N LYS A 172 -5.07 13.74 3.73
CA LYS A 172 -3.64 13.45 3.89
C LYS A 172 -2.88 13.59 2.56
N PHE A 173 -3.45 13.11 1.45
CA PHE A 173 -2.81 13.26 0.13
C PHE A 173 -2.74 14.73 -0.32
N ARG A 174 -3.75 15.55 -0.01
CA ARG A 174 -3.67 17.01 -0.21
C ARG A 174 -2.51 17.64 0.57
N MET A 175 -2.35 17.25 1.84
CA MET A 175 -1.25 17.75 2.68
C MET A 175 0.12 17.34 2.12
N ILE A 176 0.29 16.07 1.78
CA ILE A 176 1.57 15.53 1.28
C ILE A 176 1.94 16.19 -0.05
N SER A 177 0.98 16.33 -0.96
CA SER A 177 1.22 16.88 -2.30
C SER A 177 1.32 18.39 -2.33
N GLY A 178 0.76 19.09 -1.34
CA GLY A 178 0.59 20.55 -1.36
C GLY A 178 -0.35 21.04 -2.46
N ARG A 179 -1.17 20.13 -3.07
CA ARG A 179 -2.07 20.42 -4.18
C ARG A 179 -3.52 20.35 -3.72
N PRO A 180 -4.40 21.20 -4.29
CA PRO A 180 -5.81 21.15 -4.00
C PRO A 180 -6.45 19.86 -4.57
N LEU A 181 -7.48 19.38 -3.91
CA LEU A 181 -8.42 18.36 -4.39
C LEU A 181 -9.81 18.84 -3.97
N ASP A 182 -10.52 19.45 -4.87
CA ASP A 182 -11.83 20.07 -4.71
C ASP A 182 -12.62 20.01 -6.04
N GLU A 183 -13.81 20.56 -6.10
CA GLU A 183 -14.62 20.55 -7.32
C GLU A 183 -13.99 21.30 -8.49
N ALA A 184 -13.17 22.32 -8.22
CA ALA A 184 -12.42 23.05 -9.25
C ALA A 184 -11.17 22.29 -9.70
N ASN A 185 -10.59 21.48 -8.82
CA ASN A 185 -9.41 20.67 -9.06
C ASN A 185 -9.73 19.20 -8.70
N PRO A 186 -10.52 18.49 -9.50
CA PRO A 186 -11.08 17.18 -9.13
C PRO A 186 -10.10 16.00 -9.28
N ILE A 187 -8.87 16.26 -9.71
CA ILE A 187 -7.81 15.26 -9.91
C ILE A 187 -6.60 15.63 -9.05
N LEU A 188 -6.11 14.66 -8.30
CA LEU A 188 -4.83 14.78 -7.60
C LEU A 188 -3.95 13.58 -7.94
N ASP A 189 -2.72 13.88 -8.40
CA ASP A 189 -1.70 12.89 -8.72
C ASP A 189 -0.47 13.21 -7.87
N THR A 190 -0.03 12.24 -7.06
CA THR A 190 1.09 12.43 -6.11
C THR A 190 1.83 11.12 -5.87
N ASP A 191 3.04 11.23 -5.35
CA ASP A 191 3.81 10.09 -4.88
C ASP A 191 3.69 9.97 -3.36
N LEU A 192 3.60 8.74 -2.88
CA LEU A 192 3.59 8.39 -1.46
C LEU A 192 4.85 7.60 -1.14
N GLN A 193 5.56 8.04 -0.09
CA GLN A 193 6.69 7.31 0.47
C GLN A 193 6.35 6.89 1.91
N LEU A 194 6.40 5.60 2.18
CA LEU A 194 6.19 5.00 3.50
C LEU A 194 7.38 4.09 3.82
N GLY A 195 8.37 4.64 4.52
CA GLY A 195 9.63 3.93 4.76
C GLY A 195 10.27 3.48 3.44
N LYS A 196 10.39 2.16 3.24
CA LYS A 196 10.96 1.57 2.01
C LYS A 196 9.95 1.42 0.87
N VAL A 197 8.66 1.55 1.16
CA VAL A 197 7.60 1.39 0.17
C VAL A 197 7.30 2.72 -0.48
N SER A 198 7.25 2.75 -1.80
CA SER A 198 6.80 3.91 -2.57
C SER A 198 5.66 3.54 -3.52
N ALA A 199 4.75 4.47 -3.73
CA ALA A 199 3.61 4.28 -4.60
C ALA A 199 3.21 5.60 -5.26
N ARG A 200 2.71 5.53 -6.49
CA ARG A 200 2.02 6.64 -7.14
C ARG A 200 0.54 6.56 -6.84
N ILE A 201 -0.02 7.67 -6.42
CA ILE A 201 -1.41 7.81 -6.03
C ILE A 201 -2.11 8.73 -7.02
N ALA A 202 -3.20 8.26 -7.61
CA ALA A 202 -4.12 9.09 -8.37
C ALA A 202 -5.49 9.08 -7.66
N VAL A 203 -6.02 10.25 -7.39
CA VAL A 203 -7.32 10.46 -6.76
C VAL A 203 -8.20 11.27 -7.68
N ILE A 204 -9.45 10.87 -7.82
CA ILE A 204 -10.47 11.65 -8.50
C ILE A 204 -11.69 11.83 -7.59
N GLN A 205 -12.35 12.99 -7.73
CA GLN A 205 -13.60 13.28 -7.03
C GLN A 205 -14.61 14.02 -7.93
N GLN A 206 -15.72 14.43 -7.36
CA GLN A 206 -16.70 15.25 -8.07
C GLN A 206 -16.05 16.51 -8.65
N PRO A 207 -16.47 16.92 -9.87
CA PRO A 207 -17.54 16.36 -10.70
C PRO A 207 -17.13 15.17 -11.59
N LEU A 208 -15.84 14.83 -11.69
CA LEU A 208 -15.36 13.75 -12.57
C LEU A 208 -15.75 12.34 -12.10
N SER A 209 -15.90 12.17 -10.80
CA SER A 209 -16.43 10.95 -10.17
C SER A 209 -17.74 11.29 -9.47
N PRO A 210 -18.92 11.12 -10.11
CA PRO A 210 -20.20 11.58 -9.57
C PRO A 210 -20.55 10.97 -8.20
N ASP A 211 -20.13 9.75 -7.95
CA ASP A 211 -20.43 9.00 -6.72
C ASP A 211 -19.38 9.24 -5.61
N GLY A 212 -18.49 10.21 -5.77
CA GLY A 212 -17.51 10.62 -4.77
C GLY A 212 -16.07 10.22 -5.12
N LEU A 213 -15.26 10.02 -4.10
CA LEU A 213 -13.83 9.71 -4.24
C LEU A 213 -13.59 8.35 -4.89
N ALA A 214 -12.58 8.29 -5.75
CA ALA A 214 -11.99 7.05 -6.25
C ALA A 214 -10.47 7.14 -6.26
N TYR A 215 -9.79 6.02 -6.04
CA TYR A 215 -8.34 5.95 -5.90
C TYR A 215 -7.75 4.90 -6.83
N ALA A 216 -6.64 5.23 -7.45
CA ALA A 216 -5.77 4.27 -8.13
C ALA A 216 -4.36 4.41 -7.55
N ILE A 217 -3.87 3.38 -6.93
CA ILE A 217 -2.60 3.34 -6.23
C ILE A 217 -1.71 2.33 -6.94
N ARG A 218 -0.59 2.78 -7.46
CA ARG A 218 0.41 1.92 -8.10
C ARG A 218 1.64 1.82 -7.24
N ARG A 219 1.89 0.63 -6.70
CA ARG A 219 3.08 0.35 -5.92
C ARG A 219 4.31 0.32 -6.82
N HIS A 220 5.34 1.07 -6.47
CA HIS A 220 6.62 0.99 -7.15
C HIS A 220 7.38 -0.25 -6.67
N ARG A 221 8.14 -0.85 -7.58
CA ARG A 221 9.03 -1.96 -7.20
C ARG A 221 10.19 -1.42 -6.38
N GLU A 222 10.57 -2.14 -5.32
CA GLU A 222 11.74 -1.80 -4.50
C GLU A 222 13.05 -1.96 -5.28
N ASN A 223 13.11 -2.99 -6.13
CA ASN A 223 14.27 -3.26 -6.96
C ASN A 223 13.91 -3.07 -8.43
N PRO A 224 14.63 -2.21 -9.17
CA PRO A 224 14.41 -2.05 -10.60
C PRO A 224 14.78 -3.35 -11.34
N TRP A 225 14.15 -3.55 -12.49
CA TRP A 225 14.56 -4.60 -13.41
C TRP A 225 15.95 -4.30 -13.96
N THR A 226 16.80 -5.34 -14.00
CA THR A 226 18.12 -5.31 -14.64
C THR A 226 18.15 -6.30 -15.80
N LEU A 227 19.07 -6.14 -16.75
CA LEU A 227 19.25 -7.13 -17.83
C LEU A 227 19.56 -8.52 -17.28
N ASN A 228 20.31 -8.61 -16.18
CA ASN A 228 20.58 -9.87 -15.49
C ASN A 228 19.30 -10.54 -14.96
N LEU A 229 18.35 -9.75 -14.44
CA LEU A 229 17.06 -10.28 -13.97
C LEU A 229 16.21 -10.78 -15.15
N PHE A 230 16.23 -10.09 -16.28
CA PHE A 230 15.59 -10.57 -17.52
C PHE A 230 16.17 -11.90 -18.01
N ILE A 231 17.49 -12.07 -17.95
CA ILE A 231 18.18 -13.32 -18.30
C ILE A 231 17.79 -14.43 -17.31
N LYS A 232 17.85 -14.15 -16.00
CA LYS A 232 17.50 -15.11 -14.94
C LYS A 232 16.06 -15.65 -15.11
N ASN A 233 15.14 -14.78 -15.49
CA ASN A 233 13.74 -15.14 -15.72
C ASN A 233 13.46 -15.69 -17.14
N LYS A 234 14.54 -15.95 -17.93
CA LYS A 234 14.47 -16.50 -19.30
C LYS A 234 13.61 -15.65 -20.26
N MET A 235 13.48 -14.36 -20.00
CA MET A 235 12.73 -13.41 -20.85
C MET A 235 13.57 -12.95 -22.05
N ILE A 236 14.90 -12.87 -21.88
CA ILE A 236 15.86 -12.57 -22.95
C ILE A 236 17.08 -13.50 -22.82
N THR A 237 17.81 -13.69 -23.91
CA THR A 237 19.07 -14.42 -23.89
C THR A 237 20.22 -13.50 -23.46
N SER A 238 21.34 -14.09 -22.99
CA SER A 238 22.55 -13.34 -22.69
C SER A 238 23.12 -12.63 -23.92
N TYR A 239 22.97 -13.22 -25.11
CA TYR A 239 23.34 -12.60 -26.38
C TYR A 239 22.52 -11.33 -26.64
N THR A 240 21.19 -11.38 -26.44
CA THR A 240 20.29 -10.21 -26.60
C THR A 240 20.64 -9.10 -25.61
N ALA A 241 20.92 -9.48 -24.35
CA ALA A 241 21.32 -8.51 -23.34
C ALA A 241 22.64 -7.81 -23.69
N GLY A 242 23.64 -8.59 -24.13
CA GLY A 242 24.93 -8.05 -24.60
C GLY A 242 24.78 -7.15 -25.82
N LEU A 243 23.89 -7.49 -26.76
CA LEU A 243 23.59 -6.64 -27.91
C LEU A 243 22.96 -5.30 -27.45
N PHE A 244 22.02 -5.32 -26.49
CA PHE A 244 21.44 -4.10 -25.96
C PHE A 244 22.49 -3.22 -25.28
N SER A 245 23.31 -3.77 -24.41
CA SER A 245 24.40 -3.04 -23.76
C SER A 245 25.35 -2.43 -24.78
N PHE A 246 25.74 -3.16 -25.83
CA PHE A 246 26.58 -2.67 -26.93
C PHE A 246 25.94 -1.51 -27.71
N LEU A 247 24.62 -1.60 -27.99
CA LEU A 247 23.91 -0.53 -28.71
C LEU A 247 23.81 0.75 -27.88
N ILE A 248 23.63 0.61 -26.56
CA ILE A 248 23.59 1.75 -25.63
C ILE A 248 24.96 2.41 -25.51
N ASP A 249 26.01 1.61 -25.36
CA ASP A 249 27.40 2.12 -25.33
C ASP A 249 27.77 2.82 -26.63
N GLY A 250 27.26 2.31 -27.75
CA GLY A 250 27.37 2.94 -29.07
C GLY A 250 26.44 4.13 -29.29
N ALA A 251 25.71 4.62 -28.29
CA ALA A 251 24.77 5.75 -28.34
C ALA A 251 23.72 5.63 -29.49
N ARG A 252 23.19 4.42 -29.70
CA ARG A 252 22.19 4.18 -30.76
C ARG A 252 20.78 4.48 -30.27
N THR A 253 19.99 5.07 -31.15
CA THR A 253 18.56 5.30 -30.89
C THR A 253 17.82 3.98 -30.91
N MET A 254 17.02 3.73 -29.88
CA MET A 254 16.22 2.52 -29.72
C MET A 254 14.75 2.90 -29.51
N LEU A 255 13.85 2.15 -30.16
CA LEU A 255 12.41 2.24 -29.97
C LEU A 255 11.91 0.95 -29.31
N ILE A 256 11.28 1.09 -28.13
CA ILE A 256 10.67 -0.03 -27.42
C ILE A 256 9.16 0.05 -27.58
N ALA A 257 8.58 -0.86 -28.33
CA ALA A 257 7.15 -0.93 -28.61
C ALA A 257 6.55 -2.25 -28.08
N GLY A 258 5.28 -2.23 -27.77
CA GLY A 258 4.55 -3.41 -27.30
C GLY A 258 3.20 -3.04 -26.69
N THR A 259 2.39 -4.05 -26.40
CA THR A 259 1.05 -3.89 -25.81
C THR A 259 1.10 -3.44 -24.35
N ARG A 260 -0.04 -3.13 -23.74
CA ARG A 260 -0.14 -2.85 -22.30
C ARG A 260 0.42 -4.03 -21.50
N SER A 261 1.14 -3.74 -20.42
CA SER A 261 1.75 -4.74 -19.52
C SER A 261 2.82 -5.67 -20.13
N SER A 262 3.32 -5.38 -21.34
CA SER A 262 4.38 -6.18 -22.00
C SER A 262 5.81 -5.93 -21.46
N GLY A 263 5.96 -5.16 -20.39
CA GLY A 263 7.28 -4.92 -19.76
C GLY A 263 8.13 -3.83 -20.42
N LYS A 264 7.55 -2.98 -21.31
CA LYS A 264 8.30 -1.88 -21.98
C LYS A 264 9.07 -0.98 -21.01
N THR A 265 8.40 -0.48 -19.99
CA THR A 265 8.99 0.41 -18.98
C THR A 265 10.05 -0.32 -18.15
N SER A 266 9.82 -1.59 -17.83
CA SER A 266 10.81 -2.42 -17.12
C SER A 266 12.06 -2.64 -17.95
N LEU A 267 11.91 -2.92 -19.26
CA LEU A 267 13.04 -3.04 -20.17
C LEU A 267 13.76 -1.69 -20.35
N LEU A 268 13.02 -0.61 -20.57
CA LEU A 268 13.61 0.73 -20.66
C LEU A 268 14.41 1.08 -19.41
N GLY A 269 13.83 0.86 -18.21
CA GLY A 269 14.54 1.08 -16.95
C GLY A 269 15.82 0.27 -16.82
N SER A 270 15.81 -1.02 -17.24
CA SER A 270 17.01 -1.85 -17.22
C SER A 270 18.08 -1.37 -18.20
N LEU A 271 17.67 -0.82 -19.34
CA LEU A 271 18.60 -0.29 -20.35
C LEU A 271 19.24 1.04 -19.89
N LEU A 272 18.50 1.86 -19.13
CA LEU A 272 19.05 3.09 -18.54
C LEU A 272 20.20 2.78 -17.55
N LEU A 273 20.16 1.64 -16.88
CA LEU A 273 21.23 1.20 -15.97
C LEU A 273 22.53 0.81 -16.70
N GLU A 274 22.47 0.50 -17.99
CA GLU A 274 23.63 0.19 -18.82
C GLU A 274 24.38 1.45 -19.30
N ILE A 275 23.78 2.65 -19.13
CA ILE A 275 24.44 3.90 -19.52
C ILE A 275 25.58 4.18 -18.54
N MET A 276 26.78 4.39 -19.08
CA MET A 276 27.96 4.63 -18.24
C MET A 276 27.79 5.91 -17.39
N PRO A 277 28.23 5.90 -16.10
CA PRO A 277 28.09 7.06 -15.19
C PRO A 277 28.73 8.37 -15.67
N LYS A 278 29.64 8.30 -16.64
CA LYS A 278 30.28 9.47 -17.23
C LYS A 278 29.35 10.33 -18.10
N TYR A 279 28.23 9.77 -18.54
CA TYR A 279 27.25 10.48 -19.33
C TYR A 279 26.15 11.08 -18.44
N ARG A 280 25.71 12.27 -18.80
CA ARG A 280 24.54 12.89 -18.16
C ARG A 280 23.28 12.31 -18.82
N ILE A 281 22.38 11.79 -18.00
CA ILE A 281 21.06 11.28 -18.40
C ILE A 281 20.02 12.37 -18.15
#